data_797fdb41f8704498776d39aaa6c7846a
#
_entry.id   797fdb41f8704498776d39aaa6c7846a
#
_cell.length_a   1.000
_cell.length_b   1.000
_cell.length_c   1.000
_cell.angle_alpha   90.00
_cell.angle_beta   90.00
_cell.angle_gamma   90.00
#
_symmetry.space_group_name_H-M   'P 1'
#
loop_
_entity.id
_entity.type
_entity.pdbx_description
1 polymer ?
#
loop_
_entity_poly.entity_id
_entity_poly.type
_entity_poly.pdbx_seq_one_letter_code
_entity_poly.pdbx_strand_id
1 'polypeptide(L)'
;GAAKSIKLPTKVDGYKLTNVGICFMGINVESITIPSGYTTIEAQAFMSTGNLYRISIPASVKSIGENAFSGCNKSRLTIVAPYGSVAEQYAIEHGIQYSNSTSVQIQTNGTSMYVGEQKTIGVLNTNKEATWKSSNSSVATVDATGLVKAKKTGNAKISATIGGKTYRYTCKVVARTQSNVLKVVWDNYVTSSMSDYEKAVAAEQWVSTHIDASGTSSSVKNALESGKVSYTGRANTYKKILEHYGLKVKVVKGSKQVENSVVIAGKTYKVSALSKVP
;
A
#
# COMPACT_ATOMS: atom_id res chain seq x y z
N GLY A 1 -1.10 4.78 -34.71
CA GLY A 1 -0.87 5.16 -33.33
C GLY A 1 -1.30 4.04 -32.41
N ALA A 2 -0.56 3.76 -31.36
CA ALA A 2 -0.91 2.72 -30.39
C ALA A 2 -2.30 2.99 -29.79
N ALA A 3 -3.11 1.94 -29.58
CA ALA A 3 -4.41 2.07 -28.96
C ALA A 3 -4.25 2.52 -27.50
N LYS A 4 -4.82 3.66 -27.13
CA LYS A 4 -4.74 4.18 -25.77
C LYS A 4 -5.43 3.26 -24.75
N SER A 5 -6.49 2.55 -25.17
CA SER A 5 -7.25 1.63 -24.33
C SER A 5 -7.57 0.36 -25.07
N ILE A 6 -7.32 -0.79 -24.46
CA ILE A 6 -7.58 -2.11 -25.02
C ILE A 6 -8.55 -2.87 -24.10
N LYS A 7 -9.60 -3.44 -24.66
CA LYS A 7 -10.39 -4.50 -24.03
C LYS A 7 -10.04 -5.81 -24.72
N LEU A 8 -9.59 -6.80 -23.95
CA LEU A 8 -9.25 -8.12 -24.53
C LEU A 8 -10.49 -8.81 -25.05
N PRO A 9 -10.38 -9.55 -26.17
CA PRO A 9 -11.47 -10.37 -26.68
C PRO A 9 -11.71 -11.56 -25.76
N THR A 10 -12.93 -12.09 -25.71
CA THR A 10 -13.25 -13.31 -24.95
C THR A 10 -13.07 -14.57 -25.78
N LYS A 11 -13.03 -14.43 -27.11
CA LYS A 11 -12.87 -15.51 -28.08
C LYS A 11 -12.09 -15.03 -29.30
N VAL A 12 -11.34 -15.93 -29.94
CA VAL A 12 -10.72 -15.76 -31.25
C VAL A 12 -11.00 -17.03 -32.05
N ASP A 13 -11.52 -16.92 -33.26
CA ASP A 13 -11.89 -18.04 -34.14
C ASP A 13 -12.74 -19.11 -33.44
N GLY A 14 -13.69 -18.67 -32.59
CA GLY A 14 -14.58 -19.54 -31.83
C GLY A 14 -14.00 -20.11 -30.53
N TYR A 15 -12.70 -20.07 -30.34
CA TYR A 15 -12.01 -20.56 -29.14
C TYR A 15 -12.05 -19.53 -28.02
N LYS A 16 -12.39 -19.97 -26.79
CA LYS A 16 -12.35 -19.14 -25.59
C LYS A 16 -10.92 -18.83 -25.21
N LEU A 17 -10.65 -17.56 -24.89
CA LEU A 17 -9.38 -17.13 -24.33
C LEU A 17 -9.44 -17.16 -22.80
N THR A 18 -8.48 -17.83 -22.19
CA THR A 18 -8.40 -18.01 -20.74
C THR A 18 -7.10 -17.48 -20.14
N ASN A 19 -6.09 -17.26 -20.97
CA ASN A 19 -4.77 -16.82 -20.54
C ASN A 19 -4.37 -15.51 -21.21
N VAL A 20 -3.69 -14.64 -20.47
CA VAL A 20 -2.98 -13.47 -20.99
C VAL A 20 -1.49 -13.84 -21.06
N GLY A 21 -1.00 -14.02 -22.27
CA GLY A 21 0.41 -14.32 -22.52
C GLY A 21 1.28 -13.06 -22.67
N ILE A 22 2.53 -13.23 -23.07
CA ILE A 22 3.56 -12.17 -23.17
C ILE A 22 3.34 -11.15 -24.29
N CYS A 23 2.23 -11.22 -25.03
CA CYS A 23 1.94 -10.36 -26.19
C CYS A 23 1.79 -8.86 -25.84
N PHE A 24 1.73 -8.49 -24.57
CA PHE A 24 1.67 -7.11 -24.11
C PHE A 24 3.02 -6.56 -23.59
N MET A 25 4.09 -7.35 -23.64
CA MET A 25 5.41 -6.91 -23.21
C MET A 25 5.91 -5.73 -24.05
N GLY A 26 6.29 -4.62 -23.38
CA GLY A 26 6.88 -3.44 -24.03
C GLY A 26 5.96 -2.63 -24.95
N ILE A 27 4.66 -2.95 -25.03
CA ILE A 27 3.74 -2.20 -25.90
C ILE A 27 3.37 -0.84 -25.31
N ASN A 28 3.06 0.10 -26.20
CA ASN A 28 2.60 1.43 -25.80
C ASN A 28 1.09 1.47 -25.66
N VAL A 29 0.60 1.11 -24.47
CA VAL A 29 -0.83 1.15 -24.12
C VAL A 29 -1.02 1.87 -22.78
N GLU A 30 -2.11 2.61 -22.64
CA GLU A 30 -2.42 3.39 -21.44
C GLU A 30 -3.37 2.66 -20.49
N SER A 31 -4.33 1.90 -21.00
CA SER A 31 -5.25 1.11 -20.15
C SER A 31 -5.66 -0.20 -20.81
N ILE A 32 -5.84 -1.24 -19.98
CA ILE A 32 -6.27 -2.57 -20.42
C ILE A 32 -7.45 -3.03 -19.56
N THR A 33 -8.43 -3.65 -20.20
CA THR A 33 -9.53 -4.35 -19.52
C THR A 33 -9.49 -5.82 -19.90
N ILE A 34 -9.28 -6.68 -18.91
CA ILE A 34 -9.37 -8.13 -19.03
C ILE A 34 -10.82 -8.52 -18.70
N PRO A 35 -11.58 -9.11 -19.61
CA PRO A 35 -12.96 -9.53 -19.33
C PRO A 35 -13.00 -10.80 -18.47
N SER A 36 -14.17 -11.08 -17.89
CA SER A 36 -14.42 -12.35 -17.20
C SER A 36 -14.22 -13.54 -18.16
N GLY A 37 -13.71 -14.66 -17.60
CA GLY A 37 -13.35 -15.86 -18.37
C GLY A 37 -11.85 -16.10 -18.49
N TYR A 38 -11.02 -15.06 -18.34
CA TYR A 38 -9.60 -15.23 -18.17
C TYR A 38 -9.30 -15.75 -16.77
N THR A 39 -8.41 -16.73 -16.68
CA THR A 39 -8.02 -17.42 -15.43
C THR A 39 -6.57 -17.20 -15.06
N THR A 40 -5.71 -16.88 -16.03
CA THR A 40 -4.27 -16.77 -15.85
C THR A 40 -3.73 -15.52 -16.54
N ILE A 41 -2.85 -14.80 -15.86
CA ILE A 41 -1.93 -13.84 -16.44
C ILE A 41 -0.54 -14.48 -16.33
N GLU A 42 0.10 -14.71 -17.45
CA GLU A 42 1.39 -15.40 -17.49
C GLU A 42 2.54 -14.53 -16.98
N ALA A 43 3.68 -15.16 -16.71
CA ALA A 43 4.89 -14.44 -16.34
C ALA A 43 5.25 -13.41 -17.42
N GLN A 44 5.69 -12.23 -17.00
CA GLN A 44 6.13 -11.14 -17.88
C GLN A 44 5.07 -10.60 -18.86
N ALA A 45 3.79 -10.95 -18.71
CA ALA A 45 2.71 -10.60 -19.66
C ALA A 45 2.66 -9.11 -20.02
N PHE A 46 2.91 -8.23 -19.05
CA PHE A 46 2.91 -6.77 -19.22
C PHE A 46 4.28 -6.13 -18.91
N MET A 47 5.36 -6.93 -18.95
CA MET A 47 6.70 -6.43 -18.62
C MET A 47 7.06 -5.24 -19.50
N SER A 48 7.67 -4.20 -18.91
CA SER A 48 8.10 -2.97 -19.60
C SER A 48 7.00 -2.18 -20.31
N THR A 49 5.73 -2.36 -19.95
CA THR A 49 4.61 -1.56 -20.45
C THR A 49 4.54 -0.23 -19.69
N GLY A 50 5.48 0.67 -19.92
CA GLY A 50 5.76 1.86 -19.10
C GLY A 50 4.64 2.91 -19.07
N ASN A 51 3.78 2.98 -20.10
CA ASN A 51 2.66 3.93 -20.17
C ASN A 51 1.35 3.38 -19.59
N LEU A 52 1.32 2.11 -19.16
CA LEU A 52 0.13 1.50 -18.55
C LEU A 52 -0.15 2.14 -17.19
N TYR A 53 -1.23 2.93 -17.10
CA TYR A 53 -1.64 3.52 -15.83
C TYR A 53 -2.83 2.80 -15.18
N ARG A 54 -3.55 1.95 -15.92
CA ARG A 54 -4.68 1.20 -15.39
C ARG A 54 -4.84 -0.14 -16.07
N ILE A 55 -5.03 -1.19 -15.27
CA ILE A 55 -5.47 -2.50 -15.76
C ILE A 55 -6.63 -3.02 -14.90
N SER A 56 -7.73 -3.41 -15.54
CA SER A 56 -8.86 -4.04 -14.85
C SER A 56 -8.75 -5.56 -14.97
N ILE A 57 -8.67 -6.23 -13.82
CA ILE A 57 -8.47 -7.68 -13.70
C ILE A 57 -9.69 -8.28 -12.99
N PRO A 58 -10.43 -9.21 -13.60
CA PRO A 58 -11.64 -9.79 -13.03
C PRO A 58 -11.32 -10.83 -11.95
N ALA A 59 -12.30 -11.14 -11.08
CA ALA A 59 -12.19 -12.18 -10.04
C ALA A 59 -11.99 -13.60 -10.60
N SER A 60 -12.21 -13.81 -11.91
CA SER A 60 -11.96 -15.09 -12.56
C SER A 60 -10.47 -15.42 -12.68
N VAL A 61 -9.57 -14.42 -12.64
CA VAL A 61 -8.12 -14.62 -12.64
C VAL A 61 -7.71 -15.25 -11.31
N LYS A 62 -7.06 -16.42 -11.40
CA LYS A 62 -6.63 -17.26 -10.26
C LYS A 62 -5.12 -17.29 -10.09
N SER A 63 -4.36 -16.88 -11.11
CA SER A 63 -2.90 -16.80 -11.04
C SER A 63 -2.36 -15.63 -11.85
N ILE A 64 -1.36 -14.97 -11.30
CA ILE A 64 -0.56 -13.93 -11.97
C ILE A 64 0.90 -14.36 -11.85
N GLY A 65 1.54 -14.52 -12.99
CA GLY A 65 2.90 -15.03 -13.07
C GLY A 65 3.93 -14.03 -12.57
N GLU A 66 5.11 -14.57 -12.27
CA GLU A 66 6.23 -13.78 -11.78
C GLU A 66 6.61 -12.67 -12.78
N ASN A 67 6.96 -11.51 -12.25
CA ASN A 67 7.38 -10.36 -13.05
C ASN A 67 6.35 -9.88 -14.10
N ALA A 68 5.05 -10.23 -13.97
CA ALA A 68 4.00 -9.85 -14.92
C ALA A 68 3.95 -8.35 -15.22
N PHE A 69 4.25 -7.50 -14.23
CA PHE A 69 4.28 -6.03 -14.35
C PHE A 69 5.67 -5.42 -14.09
N SER A 70 6.75 -6.20 -14.22
CA SER A 70 8.11 -5.70 -14.07
C SER A 70 8.41 -4.61 -15.10
N GLY A 71 9.08 -3.52 -14.70
CA GLY A 71 9.37 -2.38 -15.59
C GLY A 71 8.17 -1.48 -15.91
N CYS A 72 6.97 -1.76 -15.38
CA CYS A 72 5.86 -0.79 -15.36
C CYS A 72 6.13 0.32 -14.35
N ASN A 73 5.55 1.51 -14.59
CA ASN A 73 5.64 2.63 -13.65
C ASN A 73 4.67 2.40 -12.46
N LYS A 74 5.13 1.75 -11.40
CA LYS A 74 4.33 1.38 -10.22
C LYS A 74 3.68 2.58 -9.52
N SER A 75 4.29 3.77 -9.58
CA SER A 75 3.72 4.99 -8.97
C SER A 75 2.51 5.53 -9.74
N ARG A 76 2.29 5.07 -10.96
CA ARG A 76 1.17 5.49 -11.83
C ARG A 76 0.22 4.35 -12.17
N LEU A 77 0.70 3.10 -12.17
CA LEU A 77 -0.11 1.92 -12.48
C LEU A 77 -1.09 1.65 -11.34
N THR A 78 -2.37 1.53 -11.68
CA THR A 78 -3.42 1.04 -10.78
C THR A 78 -3.97 -0.28 -11.30
N ILE A 79 -3.88 -1.34 -10.50
CA ILE A 79 -4.63 -2.58 -10.71
C ILE A 79 -6.04 -2.39 -10.16
N VAL A 80 -7.04 -2.50 -11.02
CA VAL A 80 -8.45 -2.45 -10.64
C VAL A 80 -8.97 -3.87 -10.56
N ALA A 81 -9.32 -4.32 -9.36
CA ALA A 81 -9.74 -5.69 -9.10
C ALA A 81 -10.70 -5.75 -7.91
N PRO A 82 -11.55 -6.79 -7.80
CA PRO A 82 -12.38 -7.02 -6.63
C PRO A 82 -11.54 -7.26 -5.37
N TYR A 83 -12.03 -6.82 -4.21
CA TYR A 83 -11.42 -7.14 -2.92
C TYR A 83 -11.31 -8.65 -2.69
N GLY A 84 -10.23 -9.10 -2.07
CA GLY A 84 -9.93 -10.51 -1.82
C GLY A 84 -9.52 -11.30 -3.08
N SER A 85 -9.27 -10.62 -4.21
CA SER A 85 -8.82 -11.29 -5.44
C SER A 85 -7.31 -11.50 -5.44
N VAL A 86 -6.84 -12.48 -6.24
CA VAL A 86 -5.41 -12.70 -6.49
C VAL A 86 -4.74 -11.44 -7.06
N ALA A 87 -5.46 -10.63 -7.83
CA ALA A 87 -4.92 -9.41 -8.42
C ALA A 87 -4.72 -8.30 -7.37
N GLU A 88 -5.60 -8.18 -6.37
CA GLU A 88 -5.37 -7.29 -5.23
C GLU A 88 -4.15 -7.73 -4.42
N GLN A 89 -4.08 -9.02 -4.07
CA GLN A 89 -2.94 -9.58 -3.33
C GLN A 89 -1.62 -9.34 -4.07
N TYR A 90 -1.58 -9.61 -5.37
CA TYR A 90 -0.41 -9.35 -6.21
C TYR A 90 -0.01 -7.86 -6.18
N ALA A 91 -0.98 -6.94 -6.27
CA ALA A 91 -0.70 -5.50 -6.21
C ALA A 91 -0.06 -5.10 -4.87
N ILE A 92 -0.58 -5.62 -3.75
CA ILE A 92 -0.05 -5.36 -2.40
C ILE A 92 1.39 -5.88 -2.28
N GLU A 93 1.64 -7.15 -2.65
CA GLU A 93 2.94 -7.81 -2.55
C GLU A 93 4.02 -7.11 -3.40
N HIS A 94 3.64 -6.53 -4.55
CA HIS A 94 4.56 -5.89 -5.49
C HIS A 94 4.61 -4.37 -5.39
N GLY A 95 3.91 -3.76 -4.41
CA GLY A 95 3.87 -2.31 -4.20
C GLY A 95 3.24 -1.55 -5.38
N ILE A 96 2.24 -2.15 -6.05
CA ILE A 96 1.46 -1.52 -7.12
C ILE A 96 0.18 -0.94 -6.51
N GLN A 97 -0.24 0.24 -6.97
CA GLN A 97 -1.51 0.83 -6.52
C GLN A 97 -2.69 -0.05 -6.93
N TYR A 98 -3.70 -0.19 -6.08
CA TYR A 98 -4.91 -0.94 -6.40
C TYR A 98 -6.19 -0.22 -6.02
N SER A 99 -7.29 -0.61 -6.65
CA SER A 99 -8.63 -0.05 -6.43
C SER A 99 -9.69 -1.07 -6.86
N ASN A 100 -10.87 -1.00 -6.23
CA ASN A 100 -12.05 -1.74 -6.72
C ASN A 100 -12.94 -0.91 -7.66
N SER A 101 -12.52 0.30 -8.03
CA SER A 101 -13.24 1.25 -8.89
C SER A 101 -12.36 1.76 -10.02
N THR A 102 -12.95 1.95 -11.19
CA THR A 102 -12.30 2.59 -12.35
C THR A 102 -12.36 4.12 -12.31
N SER A 103 -13.09 4.70 -11.36
CA SER A 103 -13.22 6.15 -11.22
C SER A 103 -11.93 6.78 -10.70
N VAL A 104 -11.62 7.99 -11.18
CA VAL A 104 -10.51 8.79 -10.62
C VAL A 104 -10.81 9.11 -9.16
N GLN A 105 -9.89 8.83 -8.27
CA GLN A 105 -10.03 9.06 -6.83
C GLN A 105 -8.67 9.34 -6.15
N ILE A 106 -8.71 10.01 -5.00
CA ILE A 106 -7.53 10.16 -4.15
C ILE A 106 -7.39 8.89 -3.31
N GLN A 107 -6.21 8.26 -3.36
CA GLN A 107 -5.84 7.17 -2.47
C GLN A 107 -5.30 7.75 -1.16
N THR A 108 -6.07 7.63 -0.08
CA THR A 108 -5.72 8.24 1.20
C THR A 108 -5.09 7.29 2.21
N ASN A 109 -5.27 5.95 2.06
CA ASN A 109 -4.89 4.96 3.07
C ASN A 109 -5.24 5.47 4.49
N GLY A 110 -6.52 5.83 4.68
CA GLY A 110 -7.05 6.48 5.88
C GLY A 110 -6.92 8.01 5.87
N THR A 111 -7.73 8.64 6.70
CA THR A 111 -7.89 10.10 6.73
C THR A 111 -7.26 10.77 7.96
N SER A 112 -6.82 9.99 8.95
CA SER A 112 -6.18 10.49 10.17
C SER A 112 -4.66 10.40 10.08
N MET A 113 -3.99 11.40 10.65
CA MET A 113 -2.53 11.47 10.82
C MET A 113 -2.21 11.96 12.23
N TYR A 114 -1.05 11.62 12.78
CA TYR A 114 -0.56 12.24 14.03
C TYR A 114 0.46 13.34 13.73
N VAL A 115 0.61 14.31 14.63
CA VAL A 115 1.57 15.40 14.47
C VAL A 115 2.99 14.88 14.21
N GLY A 116 3.61 15.35 13.14
CA GLY A 116 4.93 14.93 12.68
C GLY A 116 4.93 13.78 11.67
N GLU A 117 3.78 13.13 11.43
CA GLU A 117 3.67 12.11 10.39
C GLU A 117 3.76 12.71 8.99
N GLN A 118 4.38 11.96 8.08
CA GLN A 118 4.43 12.26 6.66
C GLN A 118 3.89 11.07 5.87
N LYS A 119 3.08 11.36 4.86
CA LYS A 119 2.41 10.33 4.07
C LYS A 119 2.20 10.82 2.64
N THR A 120 2.67 10.03 1.68
CA THR A 120 2.37 10.31 0.28
C THR A 120 0.98 9.77 -0.04
N ILE A 121 0.16 10.62 -0.65
CA ILE A 121 -1.15 10.27 -1.19
C ILE A 121 -1.08 10.32 -2.70
N GLY A 122 -1.72 9.36 -3.34
CA GLY A 122 -1.75 9.24 -4.79
C GLY A 122 -3.10 9.61 -5.40
N VAL A 123 -3.13 9.64 -6.71
CA VAL A 123 -4.36 9.66 -7.48
C VAL A 123 -4.44 8.40 -8.30
N LEU A 124 -5.56 7.67 -8.18
CA LEU A 124 -5.78 6.41 -8.87
C LEU A 124 -6.53 6.63 -10.19
N ASN A 125 -6.33 5.70 -11.12
CA ASN A 125 -7.08 5.58 -12.37
C ASN A 125 -6.94 6.75 -13.34
N THR A 126 -5.80 7.46 -13.32
CA THR A 126 -5.52 8.56 -14.25
C THR A 126 -4.03 8.60 -14.63
N ASN A 127 -3.76 9.05 -15.86
CA ASN A 127 -2.42 9.39 -16.33
C ASN A 127 -2.13 10.90 -16.24
N LYS A 128 -3.10 11.69 -15.76
CA LYS A 128 -2.96 13.14 -15.62
C LYS A 128 -2.33 13.48 -14.28
N GLU A 129 -1.49 14.50 -14.28
CA GLU A 129 -0.91 15.03 -13.05
C GLU A 129 -1.96 15.79 -12.22
N ALA A 130 -1.78 15.74 -10.89
CA ALA A 130 -2.61 16.44 -9.94
C ALA A 130 -1.93 17.72 -9.46
N THR A 131 -2.71 18.82 -9.38
CA THR A 131 -2.30 19.99 -8.63
C THR A 131 -2.88 19.90 -7.23
N TRP A 132 -1.98 19.87 -6.23
CA TRP A 132 -2.34 19.66 -4.84
C TRP A 132 -2.51 20.99 -4.07
N LYS A 133 -3.45 21.02 -3.15
CA LYS A 133 -3.68 22.18 -2.26
C LYS A 133 -4.19 21.72 -0.89
N SER A 134 -3.68 22.35 0.17
CA SER A 134 -4.25 22.26 1.52
C SER A 134 -5.10 23.49 1.83
N SER A 135 -6.25 23.30 2.47
CA SER A 135 -7.09 24.40 2.94
C SER A 135 -6.56 25.04 4.22
N ASN A 136 -5.63 24.37 4.93
CA ASN A 136 -5.03 24.86 6.17
C ASN A 136 -3.60 24.35 6.31
N SER A 137 -2.64 25.09 5.80
CA SER A 137 -1.22 24.75 5.80
C SER A 137 -0.56 24.82 7.19
N SER A 138 -1.20 25.41 8.19
CA SER A 138 -0.76 25.36 9.57
C SER A 138 -1.05 24.00 10.23
N VAL A 139 -2.09 23.30 9.78
CA VAL A 139 -2.47 21.95 10.25
C VAL A 139 -1.74 20.86 9.45
N ALA A 140 -1.84 20.92 8.12
CA ALA A 140 -1.16 19.99 7.23
C ALA A 140 -0.80 20.67 5.91
N THR A 141 0.41 20.41 5.39
CA THR A 141 0.82 20.82 4.05
C THR A 141 0.76 19.66 3.09
N VAL A 142 0.64 19.93 1.81
CA VAL A 142 0.85 18.96 0.73
C VAL A 142 1.74 19.59 -0.33
N ASP A 143 2.69 18.85 -0.87
CA ASP A 143 3.56 19.29 -1.96
C ASP A 143 3.08 18.81 -3.33
N ALA A 144 3.82 19.14 -4.38
CA ALA A 144 3.48 18.78 -5.75
C ALA A 144 3.49 17.26 -6.01
N THR A 145 4.18 16.48 -5.19
CA THR A 145 4.24 15.01 -5.29
C THR A 145 3.12 14.30 -4.55
N GLY A 146 2.28 15.05 -3.81
CA GLY A 146 1.24 14.50 -2.94
C GLY A 146 1.75 14.12 -1.54
N LEU A 147 2.97 14.52 -1.15
CA LEU A 147 3.48 14.30 0.20
C LEU A 147 2.78 15.24 1.19
N VAL A 148 1.95 14.68 2.04
CA VAL A 148 1.26 15.39 3.12
C VAL A 148 2.13 15.34 4.38
N LYS A 149 2.34 16.50 5.03
CA LYS A 149 3.05 16.64 6.31
C LYS A 149 2.11 17.19 7.36
N ALA A 150 1.84 16.42 8.41
CA ALA A 150 0.99 16.79 9.54
C ALA A 150 1.78 17.66 10.54
N LYS A 151 1.36 18.92 10.76
CA LYS A 151 2.11 19.90 11.57
C LYS A 151 1.49 20.18 12.94
N LYS A 152 0.18 20.35 12.98
CA LYS A 152 -0.57 20.74 14.19
C LYS A 152 -1.90 20.02 14.21
N THR A 153 -2.42 19.73 15.40
CA THR A 153 -3.77 19.15 15.58
C THR A 153 -4.85 20.01 14.93
N GLY A 154 -5.82 19.34 14.30
CA GLY A 154 -6.92 20.00 13.61
C GLY A 154 -7.33 19.26 12.33
N ASN A 155 -8.10 19.93 11.49
CA ASN A 155 -8.54 19.40 10.21
C ASN A 155 -8.03 20.29 9.07
N ALA A 156 -7.57 19.64 7.99
CA ALA A 156 -7.24 20.28 6.72
C ALA A 156 -7.91 19.51 5.58
N LYS A 157 -8.59 20.22 4.67
CA LYS A 157 -9.06 19.60 3.42
C LYS A 157 -7.89 19.58 2.43
N ILE A 158 -7.46 18.40 2.04
CA ILE A 158 -6.48 18.19 0.98
C ILE A 158 -7.24 17.97 -0.32
N SER A 159 -6.86 18.69 -1.36
CA SER A 159 -7.50 18.63 -2.66
C SER A 159 -6.48 18.34 -3.77
N ALA A 160 -6.90 17.54 -4.75
CA ALA A 160 -6.21 17.27 -6.00
C ALA A 160 -7.07 17.78 -7.16
N THR A 161 -6.56 18.68 -7.98
CA THR A 161 -7.22 19.11 -9.22
C THR A 161 -6.59 18.40 -10.39
N ILE A 162 -7.39 17.65 -11.17
CA ILE A 162 -6.97 16.77 -12.25
C ILE A 162 -7.86 17.02 -13.45
N GLY A 163 -7.30 17.54 -14.55
CA GLY A 163 -8.06 17.84 -15.75
C GLY A 163 -9.24 18.77 -15.51
N GLY A 164 -9.10 19.77 -14.63
CA GLY A 164 -10.16 20.74 -14.28
C GLY A 164 -11.14 20.24 -13.21
N LYS A 165 -11.13 18.96 -12.83
CA LYS A 165 -12.00 18.41 -11.78
C LYS A 165 -11.24 18.31 -10.46
N THR A 166 -11.88 18.72 -9.35
CA THR A 166 -11.24 18.70 -8.01
C THR A 166 -11.82 17.60 -7.12
N TYR A 167 -10.94 16.79 -6.61
CA TYR A 167 -11.18 15.72 -5.63
C TYR A 167 -10.68 16.16 -4.26
N ARG A 168 -11.35 15.77 -3.17
CA ARG A 168 -11.02 16.25 -1.82
C ARG A 168 -11.19 15.15 -0.79
N TYR A 169 -10.36 15.20 0.26
CA TYR A 169 -10.61 14.47 1.51
C TYR A 169 -10.24 15.36 2.71
N THR A 170 -10.78 15.05 3.87
CA THR A 170 -10.43 15.73 5.12
C THR A 170 -9.32 14.96 5.82
N CYS A 171 -8.14 15.56 5.95
CA CYS A 171 -7.05 15.08 6.78
C CYS A 171 -7.28 15.54 8.21
N LYS A 172 -7.51 14.62 9.14
CA LYS A 172 -7.61 14.89 10.58
C LYS A 172 -6.24 14.66 11.22
N VAL A 173 -5.64 15.71 11.77
CA VAL A 173 -4.37 15.60 12.50
C VAL A 173 -4.64 15.55 14.00
N VAL A 174 -4.18 14.49 14.66
CA VAL A 174 -4.30 14.26 16.10
C VAL A 174 -2.96 14.45 16.82
N ALA A 175 -2.98 14.66 18.13
CA ALA A 175 -1.76 14.79 18.93
C ALA A 175 -0.94 13.48 18.86
N ARG A 176 0.38 13.58 18.87
CA ARG A 176 1.28 12.41 18.87
C ARG A 176 1.39 11.83 20.28
N THR A 177 0.36 11.07 20.68
CA THR A 177 0.33 10.27 21.91
C THR A 177 0.32 8.80 21.55
N GLN A 178 0.74 7.93 22.47
CA GLN A 178 0.72 6.48 22.25
C GLN A 178 -0.62 5.99 21.70
N SER A 179 -1.74 6.40 22.33
CA SER A 179 -3.07 5.98 21.94
C SER A 179 -3.44 6.42 20.53
N ASN A 180 -3.19 7.69 20.20
CA ASN A 180 -3.50 8.25 18.89
C ASN A 180 -2.65 7.62 17.78
N VAL A 181 -1.35 7.43 18.02
CA VAL A 181 -0.45 6.81 17.04
C VAL A 181 -0.89 5.37 16.77
N LEU A 182 -1.17 4.56 17.81
CA LEU A 182 -1.68 3.20 17.63
C LEU A 182 -2.98 3.19 16.85
N LYS A 183 -3.92 4.10 17.17
CA LYS A 183 -5.18 4.19 16.43
C LYS A 183 -4.95 4.52 14.95
N VAL A 184 -4.07 5.46 14.62
CA VAL A 184 -3.72 5.79 13.23
C VAL A 184 -3.08 4.57 12.53
N VAL A 185 -2.21 3.82 13.22
CA VAL A 185 -1.60 2.60 12.66
C VAL A 185 -2.67 1.55 12.32
N TRP A 186 -3.58 1.29 13.25
CA TRP A 186 -4.65 0.30 13.05
C TRP A 186 -5.70 0.73 12.01
N ASP A 187 -6.00 2.01 11.92
CA ASP A 187 -6.97 2.51 10.94
C ASP A 187 -6.39 2.60 9.51
N ASN A 188 -5.08 2.84 9.36
CA ASN A 188 -4.50 3.21 8.07
C ASN A 188 -3.47 2.22 7.51
N TYR A 189 -2.75 1.50 8.35
CA TYR A 189 -1.59 0.70 7.94
C TYR A 189 -1.78 -0.79 8.18
N VAL A 190 -2.37 -1.16 9.32
CA VAL A 190 -2.62 -2.56 9.71
C VAL A 190 -4.11 -2.71 9.98
N THR A 191 -4.89 -3.03 8.95
CA THR A 191 -6.35 -3.00 9.03
C THR A 191 -6.96 -4.38 9.36
N SER A 192 -8.20 -4.39 9.86
CA SER A 192 -8.94 -5.62 10.15
C SER A 192 -9.25 -6.47 8.92
N SER A 193 -9.29 -5.85 7.72
CA SER A 193 -9.53 -6.55 6.46
C SER A 193 -8.34 -7.37 5.95
N MET A 194 -7.14 -7.13 6.48
CA MET A 194 -5.93 -7.87 6.13
C MET A 194 -5.94 -9.27 6.73
N SER A 195 -5.34 -10.25 6.04
CA SER A 195 -4.99 -11.54 6.62
C SER A 195 -3.96 -11.38 7.73
N ASP A 196 -3.76 -12.38 8.57
CA ASP A 196 -2.79 -12.32 9.66
C ASP A 196 -1.34 -12.17 9.16
N TYR A 197 -1.04 -12.75 8.00
CA TYR A 197 0.25 -12.59 7.33
C TYR A 197 0.46 -11.13 6.86
N GLU A 198 -0.54 -10.56 6.17
CA GLU A 198 -0.49 -9.17 5.70
C GLU A 198 -0.38 -8.18 6.86
N LYS A 199 -1.10 -8.42 7.97
CA LYS A 199 -0.96 -7.61 9.20
C LYS A 199 0.46 -7.66 9.75
N ALA A 200 1.09 -8.84 9.76
CA ALA A 200 2.45 -9.00 10.24
C ALA A 200 3.47 -8.25 9.37
N VAL A 201 3.33 -8.33 8.05
CA VAL A 201 4.18 -7.59 7.09
C VAL A 201 3.96 -6.09 7.20
N ALA A 202 2.71 -5.63 7.20
CA ALA A 202 2.39 -4.21 7.30
C ALA A 202 2.86 -3.58 8.62
N ALA A 203 2.72 -4.31 9.74
CA ALA A 203 3.23 -3.86 11.04
C ALA A 203 4.76 -3.76 11.06
N GLU A 204 5.47 -4.70 10.42
CA GLU A 204 6.93 -4.65 10.31
C GLU A 204 7.37 -3.47 9.45
N GLN A 205 6.77 -3.28 8.28
CA GLN A 205 7.06 -2.14 7.40
C GLN A 205 6.83 -0.81 8.11
N TRP A 206 5.72 -0.67 8.83
CA TRP A 206 5.44 0.55 9.58
C TRP A 206 6.49 0.79 10.67
N VAL A 207 6.79 -0.22 11.48
CA VAL A 207 7.76 -0.11 12.58
C VAL A 207 9.15 0.19 12.04
N SER A 208 9.59 -0.46 10.95
CA SER A 208 10.92 -0.27 10.36
C SER A 208 11.13 1.12 9.79
N THR A 209 10.08 1.74 9.28
CA THR A 209 10.14 3.08 8.65
C THR A 209 9.89 4.23 9.61
N HIS A 210 9.18 4.01 10.74
CA HIS A 210 8.75 5.08 11.65
C HIS A 210 9.47 5.07 13.01
N ILE A 211 10.14 3.96 13.37
CA ILE A 211 10.80 3.79 14.67
C ILE A 211 12.30 3.58 14.48
N ASP A 212 13.09 4.59 14.86
CA ASP A 212 14.54 4.51 14.91
C ASP A 212 14.99 3.64 16.11
N ALA A 213 15.78 2.61 15.84
CA ALA A 213 16.27 1.69 16.87
C ALA A 213 17.61 2.12 17.53
N SER A 214 18.08 3.34 17.29
CA SER A 214 19.34 3.87 17.83
C SER A 214 19.22 4.44 19.25
N GLY A 215 18.04 4.36 19.87
CA GLY A 215 17.83 4.81 21.25
C GLY A 215 18.10 3.72 22.29
N THR A 216 17.87 4.04 23.56
CA THR A 216 18.13 3.15 24.71
C THR A 216 16.87 2.60 25.38
N SER A 217 15.73 3.28 25.22
CA SER A 217 14.46 2.89 25.84
C SER A 217 13.85 1.66 25.19
N SER A 218 13.31 0.75 25.99
CA SER A 218 12.51 -0.39 25.51
C SER A 218 10.99 -0.11 25.55
N SER A 219 10.59 1.12 25.89
CA SER A 219 9.20 1.51 26.08
C SER A 219 8.45 1.69 24.76
N VAL A 220 7.29 1.05 24.63
CA VAL A 220 6.35 1.27 23.50
C VAL A 220 5.85 2.71 23.46
N LYS A 221 5.61 3.32 24.63
CA LYS A 221 5.21 4.73 24.72
C LYS A 221 6.27 5.63 24.07
N ASN A 222 7.55 5.48 24.46
CA ASN A 222 8.63 6.27 23.86
C ASN A 222 8.79 6.01 22.37
N ALA A 223 8.63 4.76 21.91
CA ALA A 223 8.67 4.44 20.48
C ALA A 223 7.63 5.24 19.70
N LEU A 224 6.39 5.26 20.17
CA LEU A 224 5.28 5.88 19.46
C LEU A 224 5.27 7.42 19.58
N GLU A 225 5.71 7.96 20.73
CA GLU A 225 5.69 9.40 20.98
C GLU A 225 6.93 10.11 20.46
N SER A 226 8.13 9.52 20.56
CA SER A 226 9.40 10.13 20.10
C SER A 226 9.92 9.56 18.78
N GLY A 227 9.52 8.32 18.42
CA GLY A 227 10.04 7.62 17.25
C GLY A 227 11.43 7.03 17.43
N LYS A 228 12.03 7.09 18.66
CA LYS A 228 13.40 6.63 18.91
C LYS A 228 13.47 5.76 20.16
N VAL A 229 13.95 4.51 20.00
CA VAL A 229 14.05 3.51 21.08
C VAL A 229 15.20 2.54 20.81
N SER A 230 15.40 1.56 21.71
CA SER A 230 16.28 0.41 21.48
C SER A 230 15.61 -0.61 20.53
N TYR A 231 16.38 -1.60 20.07
CA TYR A 231 15.85 -2.75 19.31
C TYR A 231 14.74 -3.47 20.07
N THR A 232 14.86 -3.62 21.40
CA THR A 232 13.81 -4.20 22.24
C THR A 232 12.54 -3.34 22.23
N GLY A 233 12.67 -2.01 22.28
CA GLY A 233 11.52 -1.11 22.20
C GLY A 233 10.79 -1.19 20.85
N ARG A 234 11.56 -1.31 19.77
CA ARG A 234 11.03 -1.55 18.42
C ARG A 234 10.29 -2.88 18.33
N ALA A 235 10.88 -3.97 18.84
CA ALA A 235 10.23 -5.28 18.88
C ALA A 235 8.96 -5.30 19.76
N ASN A 236 8.98 -4.59 20.90
CA ASN A 236 7.80 -4.43 21.75
C ASN A 236 6.68 -3.65 21.04
N THR A 237 7.04 -2.67 20.22
CA THR A 237 6.06 -1.89 19.45
C THR A 237 5.40 -2.74 18.37
N TYR A 238 6.15 -3.52 17.63
CA TYR A 238 5.62 -4.50 16.67
C TYR A 238 4.64 -5.47 17.34
N LYS A 239 5.06 -6.07 18.45
CA LYS A 239 4.21 -6.95 19.26
C LYS A 239 2.91 -6.25 19.64
N LYS A 240 2.98 -5.01 20.18
CA LYS A 240 1.79 -4.23 20.60
C LYS A 240 0.81 -3.98 19.46
N ILE A 241 1.31 -3.73 18.24
CA ILE A 241 0.46 -3.52 17.06
C ILE A 241 -0.32 -4.79 16.72
N LEU A 242 0.33 -5.94 16.72
CA LEU A 242 -0.29 -7.20 16.29
C LEU A 242 -1.18 -7.85 17.38
N GLU A 243 -0.88 -7.64 18.66
CA GLU A 243 -1.73 -8.12 19.75
C GLU A 243 -3.14 -7.54 19.72
N HIS A 244 -3.32 -6.36 19.12
CA HIS A 244 -4.65 -5.77 18.90
C HIS A 244 -5.58 -6.68 18.07
N TYR A 245 -5.01 -7.47 17.17
CA TYR A 245 -5.73 -8.42 16.31
C TYR A 245 -5.70 -9.86 16.84
N GLY A 246 -5.25 -10.05 18.08
CA GLY A 246 -5.18 -11.37 18.71
C GLY A 246 -4.03 -12.26 18.25
N LEU A 247 -3.08 -11.75 17.44
CA LEU A 247 -1.91 -12.52 17.02
C LEU A 247 -1.00 -12.79 18.22
N LYS A 248 -0.52 -14.05 18.32
CA LYS A 248 0.45 -14.45 19.36
C LYS A 248 1.85 -14.03 18.94
N VAL A 249 2.40 -13.02 19.62
CA VAL A 249 3.74 -12.47 19.34
C VAL A 249 4.61 -12.56 20.59
N LYS A 250 5.83 -13.10 20.44
CA LYS A 250 6.86 -13.12 21.49
C LYS A 250 8.07 -12.32 21.04
N VAL A 251 8.63 -11.50 21.93
CA VAL A 251 9.95 -10.88 21.72
C VAL A 251 11.01 -11.88 22.19
N VAL A 252 11.92 -12.25 21.29
CA VAL A 252 12.99 -13.20 21.54
C VAL A 252 14.32 -12.45 21.51
N LYS A 253 15.07 -12.53 22.61
CA LYS A 253 16.43 -11.98 22.69
C LYS A 253 17.39 -13.06 22.22
N GLY A 254 17.98 -12.87 21.04
CA GLY A 254 19.10 -13.68 20.56
C GLY A 254 20.44 -13.15 21.08
N SER A 255 21.52 -13.90 20.86
CA SER A 255 22.88 -13.49 21.26
C SER A 255 23.40 -12.25 20.52
N LYS A 256 22.86 -11.97 19.33
CA LYS A 256 23.30 -10.85 18.46
C LYS A 256 22.18 -9.87 18.08
N GLN A 257 20.93 -10.22 18.31
CA GLN A 257 19.78 -9.40 17.87
C GLN A 257 18.52 -9.68 18.67
N VAL A 258 17.56 -8.75 18.59
CA VAL A 258 16.20 -8.92 19.11
C VAL A 258 15.28 -9.24 17.95
N GLU A 259 14.48 -10.29 18.09
CA GLU A 259 13.53 -10.76 17.08
C GLU A 259 12.13 -10.83 17.67
N ASN A 260 11.12 -10.77 16.79
CA ASN A 260 9.77 -11.18 17.13
C ASN A 260 9.50 -12.58 16.56
N SER A 261 8.82 -13.41 17.34
CA SER A 261 8.25 -14.68 16.89
C SER A 261 6.74 -14.51 16.81
N VAL A 262 6.18 -14.69 15.62
CA VAL A 262 4.74 -14.53 15.33
C VAL A 262 4.17 -15.88 14.93
N VAL A 263 3.02 -16.26 15.49
CA VAL A 263 2.30 -17.48 15.10
C VAL A 263 1.16 -17.11 14.16
N ILE A 264 1.18 -17.62 12.93
CA ILE A 264 0.16 -17.42 11.90
C ILE A 264 -0.26 -18.80 11.38
N ALA A 265 -1.55 -19.12 11.46
CA ALA A 265 -2.10 -20.42 11.04
C ALA A 265 -1.34 -21.62 11.63
N GLY A 266 -0.93 -21.54 12.90
CA GLY A 266 -0.20 -22.58 13.61
C GLY A 266 1.31 -22.67 13.30
N LYS A 267 1.82 -21.89 12.33
CA LYS A 267 3.25 -21.81 12.00
C LYS A 267 3.91 -20.62 12.68
N THR A 268 5.17 -20.79 13.11
CA THR A 268 5.95 -19.73 13.74
C THR A 268 6.88 -19.08 12.73
N TYR A 269 6.77 -17.77 12.61
CA TYR A 269 7.62 -16.92 11.77
C TYR A 269 8.52 -16.07 12.65
N LYS A 270 9.77 -15.88 12.24
CA LYS A 270 10.70 -14.96 12.88
C LYS A 270 10.76 -13.65 12.09
N VAL A 271 10.62 -12.52 12.79
CA VAL A 271 10.70 -11.17 12.23
C VAL A 271 11.82 -10.42 12.94
N SER A 272 12.86 -10.06 12.22
CA SER A 272 14.02 -9.36 12.79
C SER A 272 13.70 -7.89 13.05
N ALA A 273 14.06 -7.39 14.23
CA ALA A 273 13.99 -5.96 14.54
C ALA A 273 15.09 -5.14 13.82
N LEU A 274 15.99 -5.79 13.08
CA LEU A 274 17.13 -5.16 12.39
C LEU A 274 16.88 -4.89 10.91
N SER A 275 15.98 -5.62 10.27
CA SER A 275 15.79 -5.48 8.83
C SER A 275 15.08 -4.19 8.48
N LYS A 276 15.75 -3.32 7.70
CA LYS A 276 15.02 -2.58 6.68
C LYS A 276 14.59 -3.65 5.67
N VAL A 277 13.30 -3.75 5.40
CA VAL A 277 12.82 -4.56 4.27
C VAL A 277 13.51 -4.02 3.02
N PRO A 278 14.19 -4.86 2.24
CA PRO A 278 14.87 -4.43 1.02
C PRO A 278 13.90 -3.84 -0.01
#